data_dbdc6a33dda15837ff09ef109975071d
#
_entry.id   dbdc6a33dda15837ff09ef109975071d
#
_cell.length_a   1.000
_cell.length_b   1.000
_cell.length_c   1.000
_cell.angle_alpha   90.00
_cell.angle_beta   90.00
_cell.angle_gamma   90.00
#
_symmetry.space_group_name_H-M   'P 1'
#
loop_
_entity.id
_entity.type
_entity.pdbx_description
1 polymer ?
#
loop_
_entity_poly.entity_id
_entity_poly.type
_entity_poly.pdbx_seq_one_letter_code
_entity_poly.pdbx_strand_id
1 'polypeptide(L)'
;MANGDITKVIEYDKIEVVQSWNIQVRKATKIMEEQADGSKTELSRGFHRHVLQPFKSVYTPSVVAVEAVSEEKDSDGNVTREAVEAVTGVDASWAHTATDISGEAASVQAIANAAWTDDVKNAYKAMREAQGS
;
A
#
# COMPACT_ATOMS: atom_id res chain seq x y z
N MET A 1 -39.64 -17.64 -1.48
CA MET A 1 -38.51 -18.05 -2.33
C MET A 1 -38.53 -19.55 -2.54
N ALA A 2 -37.97 -19.99 -3.63
CA ALA A 2 -37.91 -21.41 -3.93
C ALA A 2 -36.88 -22.10 -3.05
N ASN A 3 -37.18 -23.35 -2.65
CA ASN A 3 -36.24 -24.21 -1.94
C ASN A 3 -35.03 -24.52 -2.82
N GLY A 4 -33.83 -24.43 -2.26
CA GLY A 4 -32.60 -24.70 -2.97
C GLY A 4 -31.98 -23.54 -3.72
N ASP A 5 -32.56 -22.33 -3.59
CA ASP A 5 -31.95 -21.14 -4.19
C ASP A 5 -30.57 -20.90 -3.59
N ILE A 6 -29.60 -20.66 -4.45
CA ILE A 6 -28.21 -20.43 -4.08
C ILE A 6 -27.92 -18.94 -4.15
N THR A 7 -27.39 -18.37 -3.08
CA THR A 7 -27.02 -16.97 -3.02
C THR A 7 -25.59 -16.80 -2.51
N LYS A 8 -24.94 -15.74 -2.99
CA LYS A 8 -23.61 -15.35 -2.54
C LYS A 8 -23.76 -14.17 -1.57
N VAL A 9 -23.22 -14.32 -0.38
CA VAL A 9 -23.25 -13.26 0.64
C VAL A 9 -21.81 -12.84 0.94
N ILE A 10 -21.55 -11.55 0.88
CA ILE A 10 -20.25 -10.97 1.21
C ILE A 10 -20.37 -10.23 2.53
N GLU A 11 -19.45 -10.53 3.45
CA GLU A 11 -19.47 -9.99 4.78
C GLU A 11 -18.05 -9.61 5.20
N TYR A 12 -17.88 -8.40 5.75
CA TYR A 12 -16.62 -7.99 6.36
C TYR A 12 -16.65 -8.43 7.82
N ASP A 13 -16.26 -9.67 8.08
CA ASP A 13 -16.48 -10.34 9.36
C ASP A 13 -15.41 -10.03 10.40
N LYS A 14 -14.30 -9.40 9.98
CA LYS A 14 -13.26 -8.97 10.91
C LYS A 14 -12.54 -7.76 10.37
N ILE A 15 -12.53 -6.68 11.16
CA ILE A 15 -11.77 -5.47 10.89
C ILE A 15 -11.00 -5.16 12.17
N GLU A 16 -9.67 -5.12 12.08
CA GLU A 16 -8.81 -5.00 13.25
C GLU A 16 -7.78 -3.91 13.03
N VAL A 17 -7.62 -3.03 14.02
CA VAL A 17 -6.58 -2.00 14.00
C VAL A 17 -5.39 -2.50 14.79
N VAL A 18 -4.22 -2.59 14.15
CA VAL A 18 -2.99 -3.11 14.74
C VAL A 18 -1.93 -2.01 14.70
N GLN A 19 -1.23 -1.79 15.81
CA GLN A 19 -0.19 -0.76 15.93
C GLN A 19 -0.70 0.66 15.66
N SER A 20 -1.97 0.90 15.89
CA SER A 20 -2.66 2.18 15.68
C SER A 20 -2.88 2.57 14.22
N TRP A 21 -2.10 2.08 13.26
CA TRP A 21 -2.20 2.48 11.87
C TRP A 21 -2.52 1.37 10.87
N ASN A 22 -2.22 0.11 11.16
CA ASN A 22 -2.54 -0.99 10.25
C ASN A 22 -4.00 -1.40 10.45
N ILE A 23 -4.77 -1.42 9.37
CA ILE A 23 -6.15 -1.92 9.40
C ILE A 23 -6.17 -3.23 8.64
N GLN A 24 -6.40 -4.32 9.36
CA GLN A 24 -6.51 -5.66 8.78
C GLN A 24 -7.98 -5.95 8.51
N VAL A 25 -8.29 -6.23 7.26
CA VAL A 25 -9.67 -6.47 6.81
C VAL A 25 -9.80 -7.90 6.34
N ARG A 26 -10.80 -8.60 6.85
CA ARG A 26 -11.16 -9.93 6.37
C ARG A 26 -12.54 -9.89 5.76
N LYS A 27 -12.63 -10.29 4.51
CA LYS A 27 -13.89 -10.41 3.78
C LYS A 27 -14.24 -11.89 3.67
N ALA A 28 -15.40 -12.28 4.20
CA ALA A 28 -15.93 -13.62 4.04
C ALA A 28 -16.90 -13.64 2.88
N THR A 29 -16.72 -14.61 1.99
CA THR A 29 -17.65 -14.88 0.90
C THR A 29 -18.32 -16.20 1.21
N LYS A 30 -19.64 -16.17 1.43
CA LYS A 30 -20.44 -17.32 1.82
C LYS A 30 -21.32 -17.72 0.68
N ILE A 31 -21.45 -19.03 0.45
CA ILE A 31 -22.43 -19.58 -0.47
C ILE A 31 -23.54 -20.18 0.38
N MET A 32 -24.75 -19.67 0.21
CA MET A 32 -25.91 -20.02 1.03
C MET A 32 -26.96 -20.73 0.17
N GLU A 33 -27.62 -21.72 0.77
CA GLU A 33 -28.75 -22.40 0.14
C GLU A 33 -30.01 -22.13 0.96
N GLU A 34 -31.08 -21.73 0.32
CA GLU A 34 -32.36 -21.51 0.99
C GLU A 34 -33.08 -22.84 1.23
N GLN A 35 -33.55 -23.02 2.45
CA GLN A 35 -34.31 -24.20 2.86
C GLN A 35 -35.81 -24.00 2.67
N ALA A 36 -36.58 -25.07 2.75
CA ALA A 36 -38.03 -25.05 2.54
C ALA A 36 -38.77 -24.15 3.55
N ASP A 37 -38.20 -23.94 4.74
CA ASP A 37 -38.78 -23.09 5.78
C ASP A 37 -38.37 -21.62 5.66
N GLY A 38 -37.63 -21.26 4.62
CA GLY A 38 -37.13 -19.91 4.41
C GLY A 38 -35.79 -19.61 5.08
N SER A 39 -35.27 -20.51 5.91
CA SER A 39 -33.93 -20.35 6.47
C SER A 39 -32.86 -20.63 5.44
N LYS A 40 -31.64 -20.21 5.73
CA LYS A 40 -30.50 -20.42 4.83
C LYS A 40 -29.43 -21.24 5.51
N THR A 41 -28.83 -22.15 4.76
CA THR A 41 -27.72 -23.01 5.21
C THR A 41 -26.47 -22.59 4.48
N GLU A 42 -25.38 -22.38 5.21
CA GLU A 42 -24.08 -22.08 4.60
C GLU A 42 -23.50 -23.36 4.01
N LEU A 43 -23.23 -23.35 2.71
CA LEU A 43 -22.62 -24.49 2.01
C LEU A 43 -21.09 -24.38 1.99
N SER A 44 -20.57 -23.18 1.84
CA SER A 44 -19.13 -22.95 1.82
C SER A 44 -18.80 -21.52 2.22
N ARG A 45 -17.54 -21.31 2.62
CA ARG A 45 -17.05 -19.99 3.03
C ARG A 45 -15.60 -19.86 2.59
N GLY A 46 -15.29 -18.78 1.91
CA GLY A 46 -13.94 -18.39 1.56
C GLY A 46 -13.58 -17.07 2.25
N PHE A 47 -12.30 -16.83 2.43
CA PHE A 47 -11.82 -15.59 3.06
C PHE A 47 -10.82 -14.89 2.16
N HIS A 48 -10.90 -13.57 2.15
CA HIS A 48 -9.90 -12.71 1.55
C HIS A 48 -9.44 -11.70 2.60
N ARG A 49 -8.15 -11.56 2.75
CA ARG A 49 -7.55 -10.63 3.73
C ARG A 49 -6.71 -9.60 3.01
N HIS A 50 -6.81 -8.36 3.47
CA HIS A 50 -5.89 -7.31 3.03
C HIS A 50 -5.62 -6.36 4.18
N VAL A 51 -4.54 -5.59 4.03
CA VAL A 51 -4.10 -4.62 5.05
C VAL A 51 -4.06 -3.24 4.43
N LEU A 52 -4.59 -2.26 5.16
CA LEU A 52 -4.54 -0.85 4.79
C LEU A 52 -3.62 -0.11 5.74
N GLN A 53 -2.83 0.79 5.18
CA GLN A 53 -1.95 1.69 5.92
C GLN A 53 -2.27 3.12 5.51
N PRO A 54 -2.03 4.12 6.39
CA PRO A 54 -2.47 5.50 6.09
C PRO A 54 -1.79 6.12 4.88
N PHE A 55 -0.57 5.67 4.56
CA PHE A 55 0.18 6.20 3.42
C PHE A 55 0.87 5.11 2.64
N LYS A 56 1.01 5.34 1.35
CA LYS A 56 1.99 4.64 0.53
C LYS A 56 3.28 5.47 0.61
N SER A 57 4.33 4.88 1.17
CA SER A 57 5.58 5.57 1.42
C SER A 57 6.66 5.07 0.48
N VAL A 58 7.33 5.99 -0.19
CA VAL A 58 8.39 5.68 -1.15
C VAL A 58 9.65 6.42 -0.77
N TYR A 59 10.75 5.69 -0.66
CA TYR A 59 12.06 6.24 -0.40
C TYR A 59 12.81 6.44 -1.72
N THR A 60 13.37 7.64 -1.89
CA THR A 60 14.26 7.94 -3.02
C THR A 60 15.65 8.15 -2.48
N PRO A 61 16.63 7.27 -2.85
CA PRO A 61 18.00 7.43 -2.37
C PRO A 61 18.63 8.71 -2.84
N SER A 62 19.63 9.19 -2.09
CA SER A 62 20.44 10.34 -2.51
C SER A 62 21.22 10.00 -3.78
N VAL A 63 21.42 11.02 -4.60
CA VAL A 63 22.25 10.96 -5.78
C VAL A 63 23.46 11.86 -5.55
N VAL A 64 24.66 11.30 -5.67
CA VAL A 64 25.90 12.07 -5.50
C VAL A 64 26.11 12.95 -6.73
N ALA A 65 26.45 14.21 -6.51
CA ALA A 65 26.79 15.12 -7.60
C ALA A 65 28.07 14.64 -8.30
N VAL A 66 28.07 14.68 -9.61
CA VAL A 66 29.22 14.35 -10.44
C VAL A 66 29.49 15.53 -11.35
N GLU A 67 30.73 16.04 -11.32
CA GLU A 67 31.12 17.12 -12.22
C GLU A 67 31.36 16.60 -13.62
N ALA A 68 31.03 17.41 -14.62
CA ALA A 68 31.34 17.09 -16.00
C ALA A 68 32.86 17.02 -16.19
N VAL A 69 33.30 16.01 -16.91
CA VAL A 69 34.71 15.81 -17.26
C VAL A 69 34.81 15.72 -18.78
N SER A 70 35.69 16.53 -19.34
CA SER A 70 35.91 16.54 -20.78
C SER A 70 36.75 15.34 -21.20
N GLU A 71 36.46 14.83 -22.40
CA GLU A 71 37.31 13.83 -23.03
C GLU A 71 38.69 14.37 -23.22
N GLU A 72 39.72 13.55 -22.96
CA GLU A 72 41.12 13.87 -23.24
C GLU A 72 41.70 12.88 -24.24
N LYS A 73 42.58 13.40 -25.06
CA LYS A 73 43.32 12.60 -26.06
C LYS A 73 44.80 12.85 -25.94
N ASP A 74 45.60 11.86 -26.31
CA ASP A 74 47.05 12.02 -26.42
C ASP A 74 47.44 12.70 -27.73
N SER A 75 48.74 12.89 -27.95
CA SER A 75 49.26 13.55 -29.14
C SER A 75 48.98 12.77 -30.43
N ASP A 76 48.70 11.47 -30.32
CA ASP A 76 48.38 10.61 -31.47
C ASP A 76 46.88 10.56 -31.75
N GLY A 77 46.04 11.27 -30.96
CA GLY A 77 44.59 11.32 -31.11
C GLY A 77 43.88 10.17 -30.41
N ASN A 78 44.56 9.34 -29.61
CA ASN A 78 43.93 8.28 -28.84
C ASN A 78 43.26 8.83 -27.58
N VAL A 79 42.05 8.34 -27.28
CA VAL A 79 41.33 8.75 -26.09
C VAL A 79 42.02 8.19 -24.85
N THR A 80 42.46 9.10 -23.95
CA THR A 80 43.09 8.73 -22.68
C THR A 80 42.15 8.85 -21.52
N ARG A 81 41.03 9.59 -21.68
CA ARG A 81 39.95 9.72 -20.68
C ARG A 81 38.65 9.98 -21.41
N GLU A 82 37.64 9.15 -21.09
CA GLU A 82 36.29 9.34 -21.62
C GLU A 82 35.65 10.57 -21.04
N ALA A 83 34.78 11.22 -21.81
CA ALA A 83 33.91 12.31 -21.31
C ALA A 83 32.90 11.75 -20.32
N VAL A 84 32.64 12.52 -19.28
CA VAL A 84 31.63 12.21 -18.26
C VAL A 84 30.66 13.38 -18.19
N GLU A 85 29.38 13.08 -18.28
CA GLU A 85 28.34 14.11 -18.16
C GLU A 85 28.14 14.48 -16.69
N ALA A 86 27.80 15.75 -16.45
CA ALA A 86 27.47 16.22 -15.11
C ALA A 86 26.19 15.56 -14.61
N VAL A 87 26.17 15.20 -13.34
CA VAL A 87 24.98 14.70 -12.64
C VAL A 87 24.70 15.65 -11.48
N THR A 88 23.47 16.13 -11.40
CA THR A 88 23.06 16.98 -10.29
C THR A 88 22.83 16.11 -9.06
N GLY A 89 23.44 16.49 -7.93
CA GLY A 89 23.21 15.83 -6.66
C GLY A 89 21.78 16.07 -6.16
N VAL A 90 21.20 15.05 -5.56
CA VAL A 90 19.87 15.12 -4.96
C VAL A 90 19.93 14.46 -3.59
N ASP A 91 19.36 15.11 -2.58
CA ASP A 91 19.28 14.52 -1.25
C ASP A 91 18.26 13.39 -1.22
N ALA A 92 18.49 12.41 -0.35
CA ALA A 92 17.53 11.35 -0.10
C ALA A 92 16.22 11.96 0.42
N SER A 93 15.10 11.38 -0.01
CA SER A 93 13.80 11.89 0.39
C SER A 93 12.77 10.77 0.52
N TRP A 94 11.72 11.06 1.29
CA TRP A 94 10.54 10.21 1.42
C TRP A 94 9.33 10.92 0.81
N ALA A 95 8.52 10.18 0.09
CA ALA A 95 7.23 10.64 -0.37
C ALA A 95 6.14 9.78 0.28
N HIS A 96 5.20 10.43 0.95
CA HIS A 96 4.06 9.77 1.60
C HIS A 96 2.78 10.20 0.88
N THR A 97 2.15 9.25 0.20
CA THR A 97 0.89 9.49 -0.51
C THR A 97 -0.25 8.90 0.29
N ALA A 98 -1.26 9.70 0.59
CA ALA A 98 -2.43 9.24 1.36
C ALA A 98 -3.10 8.06 0.65
N THR A 99 -3.42 7.03 1.43
CA THR A 99 -4.09 5.84 0.92
C THR A 99 -5.53 6.18 0.53
N ASP A 100 -5.91 5.83 -0.70
CA ASP A 100 -7.28 6.00 -1.17
C ASP A 100 -8.13 4.82 -0.69
N ILE A 101 -9.09 5.11 0.18
CA ILE A 101 -10.02 4.12 0.73
C ILE A 101 -11.42 4.21 0.13
N SER A 102 -11.59 5.03 -0.90
CA SER A 102 -12.92 5.26 -1.50
C SER A 102 -13.55 3.99 -2.08
N GLY A 103 -12.73 3.01 -2.45
CA GLY A 103 -13.20 1.71 -2.94
C GLY A 103 -13.48 0.68 -1.84
N GLU A 104 -13.22 1.01 -0.57
CA GLU A 104 -13.46 0.11 0.55
C GLU A 104 -14.92 0.15 1.01
N ALA A 105 -15.35 -0.89 1.74
CA ALA A 105 -16.67 -0.91 2.34
C ALA A 105 -16.85 0.26 3.33
N ALA A 106 -18.08 0.73 3.50
CA ALA A 106 -18.36 1.88 4.37
C ALA A 106 -17.86 1.67 5.81
N SER A 107 -17.98 0.46 6.34
CA SER A 107 -17.49 0.12 7.68
C SER A 107 -15.97 0.24 7.77
N VAL A 108 -15.25 -0.17 6.73
CA VAL A 108 -13.79 -0.06 6.67
C VAL A 108 -13.39 1.41 6.59
N GLN A 109 -14.07 2.20 5.76
CA GLN A 109 -13.79 3.63 5.64
C GLN A 109 -14.01 4.36 6.98
N ALA A 110 -15.09 4.03 7.68
CA ALA A 110 -15.39 4.65 8.98
C ALA A 110 -14.30 4.34 10.01
N ILE A 111 -13.83 3.11 10.07
CA ILE A 111 -12.76 2.70 10.98
C ILE A 111 -11.44 3.38 10.61
N ALA A 112 -11.10 3.44 9.33
CA ALA A 112 -9.89 4.11 8.87
C ALA A 112 -9.91 5.59 9.22
N ASN A 113 -11.02 6.28 8.97
CA ASN A 113 -11.16 7.70 9.29
C ASN A 113 -11.06 7.98 10.79
N ALA A 114 -11.56 7.06 11.61
CA ALA A 114 -11.48 7.19 13.07
C ALA A 114 -10.07 6.87 13.59
N ALA A 115 -9.42 5.85 13.04
CA ALA A 115 -8.10 5.40 13.49
C ALA A 115 -6.97 6.31 13.00
N TRP A 116 -7.05 6.82 11.78
CA TRP A 116 -5.98 7.61 11.16
C TRP A 116 -6.11 9.09 11.48
N THR A 117 -5.90 9.42 12.75
CA THR A 117 -5.82 10.81 13.20
C THR A 117 -4.51 11.44 12.71
N ASP A 118 -4.39 12.75 12.81
CA ASP A 118 -3.16 13.45 12.43
C ASP A 118 -1.96 12.93 13.24
N ASP A 119 -2.14 12.67 14.53
CA ASP A 119 -1.07 12.12 15.38
C ASP A 119 -0.64 10.73 14.90
N VAL A 120 -1.59 9.86 14.55
CA VAL A 120 -1.31 8.52 14.04
C VAL A 120 -0.61 8.60 12.69
N LYS A 121 -1.08 9.45 11.80
CA LYS A 121 -0.46 9.66 10.49
C LYS A 121 0.98 10.13 10.61
N ASN A 122 1.24 11.09 11.50
CA ASN A 122 2.58 11.60 11.73
C ASN A 122 3.49 10.55 12.35
N ALA A 123 2.98 9.74 13.27
CA ALA A 123 3.72 8.63 13.86
C ALA A 123 4.08 7.58 12.82
N TYR A 124 3.17 7.29 11.89
CA TYR A 124 3.43 6.35 10.79
C TYR A 124 4.56 6.85 9.88
N LYS A 125 4.51 8.13 9.48
CA LYS A 125 5.57 8.73 8.67
C LYS A 125 6.92 8.66 9.36
N ALA A 126 6.96 9.01 10.65
CA ALA A 126 8.17 8.96 11.44
C ALA A 126 8.73 7.54 11.55
N MET A 127 7.86 6.56 11.73
CA MET A 127 8.26 5.15 11.78
C MET A 127 8.88 4.69 10.46
N ARG A 128 8.26 5.06 9.32
CA ARG A 128 8.78 4.69 8.01
C ARG A 128 10.14 5.33 7.74
N GLU A 129 10.27 6.60 8.07
CA GLU A 129 11.51 7.35 7.89
C GLU A 129 12.63 6.84 8.80
N ALA A 130 12.28 6.37 10.00
CA ALA A 130 13.25 5.78 10.93
C ALA A 130 13.76 4.40 10.46
N GLN A 131 12.98 3.68 9.68
CA GLN A 131 13.40 2.40 9.10
C GLN A 131 14.47 2.58 8.02
N GLY A 132 14.58 3.79 7.47
CA GLY A 132 15.50 4.09 6.40
C GLY A 132 15.09 3.51 5.05
N SER A 133 16.04 3.40 4.17
CA SER A 133 15.80 2.91 2.81
C SER A 133 15.66 1.39 2.76
#